data_8b6f08999cef9072f3ebb40a77ded0a5
#
_entry.id   8b6f08999cef9072f3ebb40a77ded0a5
#
_cell.length_a   1.000
_cell.length_b   1.000
_cell.length_c   1.000
_cell.angle_alpha   90.00
_cell.angle_beta   90.00
_cell.angle_gamma   90.00
#
_symmetry.space_group_name_H-M   'P 1'
#
loop_
_entity.id
_entity.type
_entity.pdbx_description
1 polymer ?
#
loop_
_entity_poly.entity_id
_entity_poly.type
_entity_poly.pdbx_seq_one_letter_code
_entity_poly.pdbx_strand_id
1 'polypeptide(L)'
;RLYAPEVQLRRPTRLIHPRYPIYIAPKENHVYVVGATEIESDDLSPISVRSAMELLSAVYTVHSGFAEARILEMATQCRPTLKNNLPQIRIQKDIGQSDLILINGLYRHGFMISPAMLDTTLEILENGQSNTALDLGISVIHNSAQSNNANGHEAKVCA
;
A
#
# COMPACT_ATOMS: atom_id res chain seq x y z
N ARG A 1 -11.87 -9.51 5.54
CA ARG A 1 -12.63 -8.84 6.61
C ARG A 1 -13.32 -9.88 7.47
N LEU A 2 -13.24 -9.74 8.79
CA LEU A 2 -13.82 -10.67 9.76
C LEU A 2 -14.81 -9.92 10.64
N TYR A 3 -15.88 -10.57 11.03
CA TYR A 3 -16.77 -10.15 12.11
C TYR A 3 -16.49 -11.01 13.33
N ALA A 4 -16.06 -10.40 14.43
CA ALA A 4 -15.62 -11.09 15.64
C ALA A 4 -16.08 -10.35 16.91
N PRO A 5 -17.31 -10.54 17.37
CA PRO A 5 -17.87 -9.81 18.52
C PRO A 5 -17.17 -10.12 19.86
N GLU A 6 -16.51 -11.27 19.95
CA GLU A 6 -15.77 -11.68 21.16
C GLU A 6 -14.37 -11.05 21.24
N VAL A 7 -13.91 -10.40 20.17
CA VAL A 7 -12.60 -9.75 20.10
C VAL A 7 -12.74 -8.28 20.47
N GLN A 8 -11.88 -7.79 21.37
CA GLN A 8 -11.91 -6.41 21.85
C GLN A 8 -10.63 -5.64 21.54
N LEU A 9 -10.07 -5.83 20.36
CA LEU A 9 -8.95 -5.02 19.91
C LEU A 9 -9.44 -3.62 19.53
N ARG A 10 -8.91 -2.60 20.20
CA ARG A 10 -9.31 -1.19 19.99
C ARG A 10 -8.33 -0.41 19.13
N ARG A 11 -7.17 -0.98 18.84
CA ARG A 11 -6.09 -0.33 18.07
C ARG A 11 -5.59 -1.27 16.98
N PRO A 12 -5.05 -0.72 15.88
CA PRO A 12 -4.33 -1.54 14.93
C PRO A 12 -3.23 -2.33 15.62
N THR A 13 -3.25 -3.62 15.42
CA THR A 13 -2.30 -4.57 16.01
C THR A 13 -1.51 -5.21 14.90
N ARG A 14 -0.20 -5.33 15.07
CA ARG A 14 0.69 -5.98 14.12
C ARG A 14 1.35 -7.19 14.77
N LEU A 15 1.22 -8.34 14.13
CA LEU A 15 1.99 -9.52 14.48
C LEU A 15 3.35 -9.42 13.80
N ILE A 16 4.41 -9.36 14.61
CA ILE A 16 5.78 -9.39 14.14
C ILE A 16 6.21 -10.85 14.14
N HIS A 17 6.09 -11.50 13.00
CA HIS A 17 6.48 -12.90 12.83
C HIS A 17 7.33 -13.03 11.56
N PRO A 18 8.44 -13.80 11.58
CA PRO A 18 9.34 -13.89 10.42
C PRO A 18 8.66 -14.37 9.14
N ARG A 19 7.68 -15.26 9.26
CA ARG A 19 7.01 -15.89 8.13
C ARG A 19 5.66 -15.24 7.80
N TYR A 20 4.93 -14.77 8.81
CA TYR A 20 3.55 -14.29 8.67
C TYR A 20 3.36 -12.93 9.34
N PRO A 21 3.98 -11.86 8.82
CA PRO A 21 3.76 -10.53 9.35
C PRO A 21 2.39 -10.02 8.92
N ILE A 22 1.41 -10.09 9.81
CA ILE A 22 0.05 -9.58 9.55
C ILE A 22 -0.24 -8.32 10.36
N TYR A 23 -1.24 -7.57 9.91
CA TYR A 23 -1.88 -6.53 10.70
C TYR A 23 -3.36 -6.85 10.89
N ILE A 24 -3.91 -6.37 12.00
CA ILE A 24 -5.33 -6.44 12.31
C ILE A 24 -5.77 -5.00 12.60
N ALA A 25 -6.65 -4.46 11.78
CA ALA A 25 -7.19 -3.12 11.94
C ALA A 25 -8.67 -3.21 12.37
N PRO A 26 -9.01 -2.81 13.61
CA PRO A 26 -10.40 -2.76 14.06
C PRO A 26 -11.17 -1.70 13.28
N LYS A 27 -12.42 -2.00 12.99
CA LYS A 27 -13.42 -1.12 12.41
C LYS A 27 -14.65 -1.08 13.32
N GLU A 28 -15.65 -0.31 12.96
CA GLU A 28 -16.91 -0.27 13.67
C GLU A 28 -17.63 -1.63 13.65
N ASN A 29 -18.53 -1.85 14.58
CA ASN A 29 -19.41 -3.02 14.66
C ASN A 29 -18.67 -4.36 14.70
N HIS A 30 -17.60 -4.46 15.49
CA HIS A 30 -16.79 -5.68 15.64
C HIS A 30 -16.22 -6.25 14.32
N VAL A 31 -16.08 -5.40 13.33
CA VAL A 31 -15.43 -5.77 12.07
C VAL A 31 -13.93 -5.53 12.19
N TYR A 32 -13.14 -6.47 11.66
CA TYR A 32 -11.68 -6.41 11.63
C TYR A 32 -11.19 -6.62 10.22
N VAL A 33 -10.29 -5.75 9.76
CA VAL A 33 -9.54 -5.95 8.52
C VAL A 33 -8.23 -6.63 8.88
N VAL A 34 -8.00 -7.80 8.31
CA VAL A 34 -6.77 -8.58 8.48
C VAL A 34 -6.01 -8.57 7.17
N GLY A 35 -4.73 -8.29 7.21
CA GLY A 35 -3.85 -8.30 6.05
C GLY A 35 -2.38 -8.44 6.45
N ALA A 36 -1.57 -8.77 5.57
CA ALA A 36 -1.84 -9.32 4.25
C ALA A 36 -0.68 -10.23 3.86
N THR A 37 -0.98 -11.25 3.09
CA THR A 37 0.09 -11.95 2.38
C THR A 37 0.79 -11.00 1.42
N GLU A 38 2.00 -11.32 1.00
CA GLU A 38 2.78 -10.49 0.11
C GLU A 38 3.38 -11.38 -0.96
N ILE A 39 2.86 -11.23 -2.16
CA ILE A 39 3.29 -12.01 -3.32
C ILE A 39 3.72 -11.00 -4.39
N GLU A 40 4.93 -11.14 -4.88
CA GLU A 40 5.46 -10.33 -5.97
C GLU A 40 4.84 -10.80 -7.29
N SER A 41 3.66 -10.25 -7.61
CA SER A 41 2.87 -10.61 -8.77
C SER A 41 1.91 -9.47 -9.10
N ASP A 42 1.37 -9.45 -10.29
CA ASP A 42 0.25 -8.60 -10.71
C ASP A 42 -1.05 -9.41 -10.90
N ASP A 43 -1.06 -10.66 -10.46
CA ASP A 43 -2.21 -11.55 -10.49
C ASP A 43 -3.29 -11.08 -9.50
N LEU A 44 -4.45 -10.69 -10.04
CA LEU A 44 -5.64 -10.29 -9.29
C LEU A 44 -6.66 -11.43 -9.12
N SER A 45 -6.27 -12.66 -9.41
CA SER A 45 -7.11 -13.84 -9.17
C SER A 45 -7.61 -13.88 -7.72
N PRO A 46 -8.73 -14.55 -7.45
CA PRO A 46 -9.21 -14.74 -6.08
C PRO A 46 -8.14 -15.32 -5.16
N ILE A 47 -8.24 -15.00 -3.87
CA ILE A 47 -7.30 -15.46 -2.85
C ILE A 47 -7.12 -16.99 -2.89
N SER A 48 -5.88 -17.45 -2.83
CA SER A 48 -5.56 -18.88 -2.75
C SER A 48 -5.90 -19.46 -1.38
N VAL A 49 -6.16 -20.77 -1.33
CA VAL A 49 -6.35 -21.50 -0.06
C VAL A 49 -5.16 -21.31 0.87
N ARG A 50 -3.93 -21.35 0.33
CA ARG A 50 -2.72 -21.09 1.11
C ARG A 50 -2.77 -19.73 1.81
N SER A 51 -2.99 -18.65 1.05
CA SER A 51 -3.02 -17.29 1.61
C SER A 51 -4.15 -17.13 2.63
N ALA A 52 -5.32 -17.71 2.37
CA ALA A 52 -6.42 -17.70 3.33
C ALA A 52 -6.04 -18.39 4.64
N MET A 53 -5.47 -19.59 4.57
CA MET A 53 -5.05 -20.34 5.76
C MET A 53 -3.94 -19.62 6.53
N GLU A 54 -2.97 -19.04 5.85
CA GLU A 54 -1.89 -18.27 6.48
C GLU A 54 -2.45 -17.08 7.28
N LEU A 55 -3.34 -16.29 6.69
CA LEU A 55 -3.96 -15.15 7.35
C LEU A 55 -4.85 -15.57 8.52
N LEU A 56 -5.70 -16.58 8.33
CA LEU A 56 -6.63 -17.04 9.36
C LEU A 56 -5.89 -17.71 10.53
N SER A 57 -4.88 -18.51 10.27
CA SER A 57 -4.06 -19.11 11.32
C SER A 57 -3.29 -18.05 12.11
N ALA A 58 -2.72 -17.06 11.42
CA ALA A 58 -1.98 -15.99 12.07
C ALA A 58 -2.89 -15.12 12.94
N VAL A 59 -4.09 -14.77 12.49
CA VAL A 59 -5.03 -13.96 13.29
C VAL A 59 -5.53 -14.71 14.51
N TYR A 60 -5.75 -16.01 14.40
CA TYR A 60 -6.13 -16.86 15.53
C TYR A 60 -5.03 -16.90 16.61
N THR A 61 -3.76 -16.88 16.24
CA THR A 61 -2.66 -16.85 17.23
C THR A 61 -2.60 -15.52 17.99
N VAL A 62 -3.10 -14.42 17.43
CA VAL A 62 -3.13 -13.11 18.10
C VAL A 62 -4.21 -13.05 19.17
N HIS A 63 -5.38 -13.62 18.90
CA HIS A 63 -6.49 -13.62 19.86
C HIS A 63 -7.43 -14.81 19.59
N SER A 64 -7.64 -15.64 20.60
CA SER A 64 -8.47 -16.86 20.48
C SER A 64 -9.93 -16.59 20.08
N GLY A 65 -10.47 -15.43 20.39
CA GLY A 65 -11.81 -15.01 19.98
C GLY A 65 -12.01 -14.92 18.46
N PHE A 66 -10.93 -14.97 17.67
CA PHE A 66 -11.05 -15.08 16.23
C PHE A 66 -11.40 -16.50 15.75
N ALA A 67 -11.36 -17.51 16.62
CA ALA A 67 -11.74 -18.87 16.25
C ALA A 67 -13.16 -18.94 15.67
N GLU A 68 -14.09 -18.21 16.27
CA GLU A 68 -15.50 -18.20 15.89
C GLU A 68 -15.89 -16.99 15.02
N ALA A 69 -14.89 -16.23 14.56
CA ALA A 69 -15.12 -15.08 13.70
C ALA A 69 -15.78 -15.49 12.38
N ARG A 70 -16.68 -14.67 11.89
CA ARG A 70 -17.33 -14.86 10.58
C ARG A 70 -16.49 -14.19 9.49
N ILE A 71 -16.21 -14.90 8.44
CA ILE A 71 -15.53 -14.37 7.25
C ILE A 71 -16.55 -13.61 6.43
N LEU A 72 -16.39 -12.28 6.36
CA LEU A 72 -17.27 -11.42 5.58
C LEU A 72 -16.80 -11.27 4.15
N GLU A 73 -15.49 -11.19 3.96
CA GLU A 73 -14.89 -10.93 2.65
C GLU A 73 -13.44 -11.39 2.64
N MET A 74 -13.03 -11.93 1.51
CA MET A 74 -11.63 -12.16 1.18
C MET A 74 -11.35 -11.57 -0.21
N ALA A 75 -10.30 -10.77 -0.35
CA ALA A 75 -9.99 -10.09 -1.59
C ALA A 75 -8.48 -10.06 -1.82
N THR A 76 -8.08 -10.12 -3.07
CA THR A 76 -6.72 -9.88 -3.54
C THR A 76 -6.67 -8.48 -4.13
N GLN A 77 -5.65 -7.72 -3.79
CA GLN A 77 -5.41 -6.38 -4.33
C GLN A 77 -3.92 -6.15 -4.54
N CYS A 78 -3.57 -5.39 -5.57
CA CYS A 78 -2.20 -4.99 -5.79
C CYS A 78 -1.90 -3.63 -5.15
N ARG A 79 -0.73 -3.51 -4.54
CA ARG A 79 -0.24 -2.22 -4.04
C ARG A 79 0.49 -1.47 -5.14
N PRO A 80 0.32 -0.15 -5.23
CA PRO A 80 1.14 0.68 -6.12
C PRO A 80 2.56 0.72 -5.57
N THR A 81 3.47 0.01 -6.22
CA THR A 81 4.87 -0.05 -5.82
C THR A 81 5.81 0.13 -7.01
N LEU A 82 7.02 0.55 -6.73
CA LEU A 82 8.13 0.60 -7.65
C LEU A 82 9.16 -0.48 -7.28
N LYS A 83 10.07 -0.81 -8.18
CA LYS A 83 11.09 -1.86 -7.96
C LYS A 83 11.91 -1.68 -6.69
N ASN A 84 12.13 -0.43 -6.27
CA ASN A 84 12.88 -0.08 -5.06
C ASN A 84 12.00 0.12 -3.82
N ASN A 85 10.67 0.00 -3.95
CA ASN A 85 9.68 0.26 -2.89
C ASN A 85 9.78 1.65 -2.26
N LEU A 86 10.34 2.62 -2.98
CA LEU A 86 10.49 4.00 -2.51
C LEU A 86 9.46 4.93 -3.20
N PRO A 87 8.96 5.95 -2.49
CA PRO A 87 8.05 6.92 -3.07
C PRO A 87 8.72 7.73 -4.16
N GLN A 88 7.96 8.02 -5.22
CA GLN A 88 8.44 8.80 -6.36
C GLN A 88 7.34 9.72 -6.86
N ILE A 89 7.75 10.94 -7.24
CA ILE A 89 6.94 11.88 -8.01
C ILE A 89 7.55 11.98 -9.40
N ARG A 90 6.73 11.78 -10.43
CA ARG A 90 7.14 11.96 -11.83
C ARG A 90 6.33 13.08 -12.45
N ILE A 91 6.99 14.05 -13.02
CA ILE A 91 6.39 15.17 -13.73
C ILE A 91 6.64 14.95 -15.22
N GLN A 92 5.57 14.80 -15.95
CA GLN A 92 5.59 14.65 -17.39
C GLN A 92 5.08 15.94 -18.02
N LYS A 93 5.97 16.67 -18.67
CA LYS A 93 5.62 17.88 -19.43
C LYS A 93 5.12 17.49 -20.81
N ASP A 94 3.93 17.96 -21.16
CA ASP A 94 3.36 17.76 -22.49
C ASP A 94 3.32 19.10 -23.24
N ILE A 95 3.76 19.07 -24.50
CA ILE A 95 3.81 20.29 -25.34
C ILE A 95 2.38 20.69 -25.71
N GLY A 96 1.91 21.80 -25.16
CA GLY A 96 0.58 22.35 -25.43
C GLY A 96 -0.56 21.82 -24.58
N GLN A 97 -0.27 21.00 -23.58
CA GLN A 97 -1.23 20.52 -22.58
C GLN A 97 -0.75 20.82 -21.14
N SER A 98 -1.59 20.52 -20.17
CA SER A 98 -1.23 20.64 -18.76
C SER A 98 -0.23 19.57 -18.37
N ASP A 99 0.72 19.92 -17.48
CA ASP A 99 1.67 18.98 -16.93
C ASP A 99 0.93 17.86 -16.17
N LEU A 100 1.39 16.61 -16.33
CA LEU A 100 0.88 15.45 -15.61
C LEU A 100 1.82 15.11 -14.45
N ILE A 101 1.29 15.09 -13.24
CA ILE A 101 2.04 14.67 -12.05
C ILE A 101 1.56 13.29 -11.61
N LEU A 102 2.48 12.34 -11.59
CA LEU A 102 2.26 10.96 -11.16
C LEU A 102 2.94 10.73 -9.82
N ILE A 103 2.19 10.28 -8.82
CA ILE A 103 2.68 9.92 -7.49
C ILE A 103 2.56 8.40 -7.36
N ASN A 104 3.68 7.71 -7.10
CA ASN A 104 3.71 6.26 -6.97
C ASN A 104 4.76 5.79 -5.95
N GLY A 105 4.84 4.48 -5.71
CA GLY A 105 5.83 3.88 -4.81
C GLY A 105 5.49 3.98 -3.33
N LEU A 106 4.23 4.28 -2.98
CA LEU A 106 3.80 4.41 -1.58
C LEU A 106 3.80 3.07 -0.82
N TYR A 107 3.75 1.96 -1.52
CA TYR A 107 3.86 0.59 -1.02
C TYR A 107 3.01 0.34 0.24
N ARG A 108 3.65 0.04 1.38
CA ARG A 108 2.97 -0.23 2.67
C ARG A 108 2.72 1.01 3.51
N HIS A 109 3.34 2.12 3.16
CA HIS A 109 3.43 3.31 4.01
C HIS A 109 2.57 4.47 3.49
N GLY A 110 1.71 4.23 2.49
CA GLY A 110 0.95 5.28 1.83
C GLY A 110 0.23 6.22 2.79
N PHE A 111 -0.48 5.69 3.78
CA PHE A 111 -1.19 6.52 4.74
C PHE A 111 -0.24 7.43 5.57
N MET A 112 0.90 6.89 5.99
CA MET A 112 1.85 7.61 6.82
C MET A 112 2.64 8.67 6.05
N ILE A 113 3.02 8.39 4.80
CA ILE A 113 3.85 9.29 3.99
C ILE A 113 3.03 10.24 3.10
N SER A 114 1.71 10.05 2.99
CA SER A 114 0.85 10.91 2.17
C SER A 114 0.96 12.41 2.48
N PRO A 115 1.05 12.87 3.73
CA PRO A 115 1.26 14.29 4.00
C PRO A 115 2.54 14.84 3.36
N ALA A 116 3.67 14.14 3.55
CA ALA A 116 4.95 14.55 2.95
C ALA A 116 4.91 14.54 1.42
N MET A 117 4.22 13.58 0.81
CA MET A 117 4.02 13.54 -0.64
C MET A 117 3.17 14.72 -1.13
N LEU A 118 2.14 15.10 -0.35
CA LEU A 118 1.33 16.26 -0.66
C LEU A 118 2.14 17.55 -0.59
N ASP A 119 2.86 17.77 0.50
CA ASP A 119 3.70 18.96 0.70
C ASP A 119 4.75 19.06 -0.42
N THR A 120 5.44 17.96 -0.73
CA THR A 120 6.37 17.87 -1.85
C THR A 120 5.73 18.28 -3.18
N THR A 121 4.51 17.77 -3.44
CA THR A 121 3.80 18.06 -4.69
C THR A 121 3.41 19.53 -4.77
N LEU A 122 2.91 20.12 -3.69
CA LEU A 122 2.55 21.53 -3.62
C LEU A 122 3.77 22.45 -3.81
N GLU A 123 4.89 22.17 -3.13
CA GLU A 123 6.14 22.90 -3.31
C GLU A 123 6.62 22.87 -4.78
N ILE A 124 6.52 21.72 -5.43
CA ILE A 124 6.88 21.58 -6.84
C ILE A 124 5.98 22.42 -7.73
N LEU A 125 4.67 22.42 -7.47
CA LEU A 125 3.71 23.19 -8.25
C LEU A 125 3.93 24.70 -8.09
N GLU A 126 4.28 25.16 -6.89
CA GLU A 126 4.48 26.58 -6.58
C GLU A 126 5.85 27.08 -7.01
N ASN A 127 6.90 26.30 -6.77
CA ASN A 127 8.29 26.76 -6.87
C ASN A 127 9.11 26.02 -7.94
N GLY A 128 8.55 24.99 -8.57
CA GLY A 128 9.26 24.12 -9.51
C GLY A 128 10.23 23.13 -8.87
N GLN A 129 10.42 23.19 -7.56
CA GLN A 129 11.30 22.31 -6.77
C GLN A 129 10.75 22.12 -5.37
N SER A 130 11.24 21.13 -4.62
CA SER A 130 10.80 20.84 -3.26
C SER A 130 11.97 20.63 -2.31
N ASN A 131 11.97 21.37 -1.20
CA ASN A 131 12.89 21.15 -0.10
C ASN A 131 12.51 19.90 0.69
N THR A 132 11.21 19.66 0.87
CA THR A 132 10.69 18.45 1.52
C THR A 132 11.16 17.18 0.80
N ALA A 133 11.20 17.19 -0.53
CA ALA A 133 11.74 16.07 -1.30
C ALA A 133 13.21 15.82 -1.02
N LEU A 134 14.01 16.88 -0.92
CA LEU A 134 15.46 16.78 -0.64
C LEU A 134 15.70 16.24 0.78
N ASP A 135 15.01 16.78 1.76
CA ASP A 135 15.16 16.41 3.18
C ASP A 135 14.76 14.96 3.46
N LEU A 136 13.70 14.47 2.77
CA LEU A 136 13.19 13.13 2.97
C LEU A 136 13.70 12.10 1.95
N GLY A 137 14.51 12.52 0.97
CA GLY A 137 15.02 11.64 -0.08
C GLY A 137 13.92 11.13 -1.03
N ILE A 138 12.84 11.91 -1.24
CA ILE A 138 11.78 11.57 -2.20
C ILE A 138 12.29 11.84 -3.61
N SER A 139 12.22 10.82 -4.46
CA SER A 139 12.67 10.94 -5.85
C SER A 139 11.67 11.76 -6.67
N VAL A 140 12.15 12.85 -7.27
CA VAL A 140 11.39 13.68 -8.22
C VAL A 140 12.03 13.55 -9.60
N ILE A 141 11.27 13.08 -10.59
CA ILE A 141 11.73 12.86 -11.95
C ILE A 141 10.98 13.77 -12.92
N HIS A 142 11.71 14.54 -13.68
CA HIS A 142 11.17 15.39 -14.75
C HIS A 142 11.40 14.71 -16.11
N ASN A 143 10.33 14.33 -16.79
CA ASN A 143 10.40 13.80 -18.15
C ASN A 143 9.97 14.89 -19.14
N SER A 144 10.84 15.22 -20.11
CA SER A 144 10.46 16.01 -21.28
C SER A 144 9.74 15.12 -22.31
N ALA A 145 8.87 15.70 -23.11
CA ALA A 145 7.95 15.04 -24.05
C ALA A 145 8.58 14.13 -25.14
N GLN A 146 9.88 13.84 -25.12
CA GLN A 146 10.57 13.10 -26.18
C GLN A 146 11.08 11.71 -25.84
N SER A 147 10.76 11.12 -24.70
CA SER A 147 11.17 9.73 -24.41
C SER A 147 9.98 8.80 -24.19
N ASN A 148 9.21 8.55 -25.25
CA ASN A 148 8.33 7.39 -25.34
C ASN A 148 9.17 6.13 -25.58
N ASN A 149 10.05 5.75 -24.66
CA ASN A 149 10.58 4.40 -24.57
C ASN A 149 9.95 3.74 -23.35
N ALA A 150 8.92 2.96 -23.65
CA ALA A 150 8.21 2.06 -22.75
C ALA A 150 9.19 1.03 -22.16
N ASN A 151 9.76 1.32 -20.99
CA ASN A 151 10.44 0.33 -20.15
C ASN A 151 10.30 0.68 -18.66
N GLY A 152 9.11 1.04 -18.26
CA GLY A 152 8.74 1.11 -16.86
C GLY A 152 7.70 0.03 -16.58
N HIS A 153 8.10 -1.23 -16.53
CA HIS A 153 7.28 -2.23 -15.84
C HIS A 153 7.21 -1.80 -14.37
N GLU A 154 6.13 -1.13 -14.01
CA GLU A 154 5.79 -0.90 -12.62
C GLU A 154 5.56 -2.27 -11.99
N ALA A 155 6.43 -2.66 -11.08
CA ALA A 155 6.20 -3.86 -10.31
C ALA A 155 4.96 -3.64 -9.42
N LYS A 156 4.00 -4.54 -9.49
CA LYS A 156 2.85 -4.57 -8.60
C LYS A 156 3.08 -5.69 -7.59
N VAL A 157 2.77 -5.42 -6.33
CA VAL A 157 2.79 -6.43 -5.28
C VAL A 157 1.35 -6.69 -4.85
N CYS A 158 0.87 -7.89 -5.10
CA CYS A 158 -0.45 -8.33 -4.68
C CYS A 158 -0.44 -8.85 -3.23
N ALA A 159 -1.51 -8.61 -2.53
CA ALA A 159 -1.68 -8.95 -1.12
C ALA A 159 -3.01 -9.70 -0.87
#